data_599cb24767aed38c52294b39919305fb
#
_entry.id   599cb24767aed38c52294b39919305fb
#
_cell.length_a   1.000
_cell.length_b   1.000
_cell.length_c   1.000
_cell.angle_alpha   90.00
_cell.angle_beta   90.00
_cell.angle_gamma   90.00
#
_symmetry.space_group_name_H-M   'P 1'
#
loop_
_entity.id
_entity.type
_entity.pdbx_description
1 polymer ?
#
loop_
_entity_poly.entity_id
_entity_poly.type
_entity_poly.pdbx_seq_one_letter_code
_entity_poly.pdbx_strand_id
1 'polypeptide(L)'
;MARKKPAPPEEEGAPAWMNTYGDMVTLLLTFFVLLFSFSTINAQKWEEIVYSMSGAPYVAVQALDPDEIIAEAMDGDTWNPTIEPTPVPTITQGAEEDTGLSGNRKRFMQLYEKIQEHIKVNQLESVLKAQKEEDESILIRMTDSALFESARVEIRPDAQVILQDICGIIDEYNDMIDTIWIEGHTDSVPISSDKYKDNTDLSAMRATNVRRFVLNIMAIDPSKVVPIGYGEYRPVDSNDSEQGKSNNRRVDFVIQAKVEG
;
A
#
# COMPACT_ATOMS: atom_id res chain seq x y z
N MET A 1 -7.63 73.38 -54.74
CA MET A 1 -7.23 72.85 -53.42
C MET A 1 -8.08 71.64 -53.11
N ALA A 2 -7.54 70.44 -53.22
CA ALA A 2 -8.25 69.17 -53.00
C ALA A 2 -8.17 68.84 -51.48
N ARG A 3 -9.30 68.72 -50.82
CA ARG A 3 -9.39 68.28 -49.41
C ARG A 3 -9.03 66.80 -49.29
N LYS A 4 -7.97 66.48 -48.56
CA LYS A 4 -7.54 65.10 -48.23
C LYS A 4 -8.61 64.49 -47.29
N LYS A 5 -9.19 63.33 -47.67
CA LYS A 5 -10.10 62.55 -46.80
C LYS A 5 -9.35 62.12 -45.54
N PRO A 6 -9.98 62.15 -44.35
CA PRO A 6 -9.37 61.59 -43.14
C PRO A 6 -9.20 60.09 -43.26
N ALA A 7 -8.10 59.54 -42.75
CA ALA A 7 -7.84 58.14 -42.67
C ALA A 7 -8.86 57.45 -41.72
N PRO A 8 -9.26 56.22 -41.99
CA PRO A 8 -10.13 55.46 -41.09
C PRO A 8 -9.43 55.26 -39.74
N PRO A 9 -10.17 55.20 -38.62
CA PRO A 9 -9.55 54.94 -37.30
C PRO A 9 -8.89 53.58 -37.32
N GLU A 10 -7.64 53.53 -36.80
CA GLU A 10 -6.95 52.25 -36.52
C GLU A 10 -7.79 51.46 -35.49
N GLU A 11 -8.20 50.24 -35.84
CA GLU A 11 -8.80 49.32 -34.89
C GLU A 11 -7.77 49.04 -33.80
N GLU A 12 -8.01 49.52 -32.59
CA GLU A 12 -7.21 49.17 -31.42
C GLU A 12 -7.34 47.65 -31.23
N GLY A 13 -6.28 46.91 -31.55
CA GLY A 13 -6.18 45.47 -31.28
C GLY A 13 -6.38 45.21 -29.80
N ALA A 14 -6.88 44.00 -29.48
CA ALA A 14 -7.07 43.57 -28.09
C ALA A 14 -5.84 43.88 -27.21
N PRO A 15 -6.05 44.37 -25.98
CA PRO A 15 -4.94 44.69 -25.08
C PRO A 15 -3.97 43.52 -24.89
N ALA A 16 -2.66 43.76 -24.87
CA ALA A 16 -1.64 42.69 -24.81
C ALA A 16 -1.81 41.74 -23.62
N TRP A 17 -2.38 42.22 -22.50
CA TRP A 17 -2.68 41.38 -21.33
C TRP A 17 -3.74 40.30 -21.59
N MET A 18 -4.60 40.46 -22.58
CA MET A 18 -5.67 39.53 -22.92
C MET A 18 -5.10 38.22 -23.50
N ASN A 19 -3.96 38.27 -24.20
CA ASN A 19 -3.28 37.08 -24.69
C ASN A 19 -2.64 36.30 -23.55
N THR A 20 -2.04 36.95 -22.58
CA THR A 20 -1.45 36.28 -21.40
C THR A 20 -2.54 35.71 -20.47
N TYR A 21 -3.67 36.39 -20.35
CA TYR A 21 -4.82 35.90 -19.61
C TYR A 21 -5.41 34.64 -20.27
N GLY A 22 -5.58 34.68 -21.59
CA GLY A 22 -6.07 33.53 -22.37
C GLY A 22 -5.16 32.30 -22.22
N ASP A 23 -3.84 32.50 -22.26
CA ASP A 23 -2.86 31.44 -22.09
C ASP A 23 -2.90 30.82 -20.67
N MET A 24 -2.99 31.66 -19.62
CA MET A 24 -3.17 31.20 -18.25
C MET A 24 -4.45 30.37 -18.06
N VAL A 25 -5.57 30.82 -18.63
CA VAL A 25 -6.85 30.10 -18.50
C VAL A 25 -6.82 28.76 -19.24
N THR A 26 -6.21 28.71 -20.42
CA THR A 26 -6.09 27.44 -21.18
C THR A 26 -5.15 26.47 -20.50
N LEU A 27 -4.02 26.92 -19.90
CA LEU A 27 -3.14 26.09 -19.11
C LEU A 27 -3.85 25.54 -17.85
N LEU A 28 -4.62 26.37 -17.15
CA LEU A 28 -5.40 25.96 -15.99
C LEU A 28 -6.45 24.91 -16.38
N LEU A 29 -7.16 25.14 -17.50
CA LEU A 29 -8.16 24.21 -18.00
C LEU A 29 -7.54 22.85 -18.38
N THR A 30 -6.43 22.88 -19.12
CA THR A 30 -5.72 21.63 -19.48
C THR A 30 -5.21 20.88 -18.26
N PHE A 31 -4.74 21.59 -17.24
CA PHE A 31 -4.33 20.98 -15.97
C PHE A 31 -5.50 20.29 -15.25
N PHE A 32 -6.66 20.92 -15.15
CA PHE A 32 -7.85 20.29 -14.55
C PHE A 32 -8.38 19.12 -15.38
N VAL A 33 -8.34 19.20 -16.72
CA VAL A 33 -8.73 18.08 -17.59
C VAL A 33 -7.77 16.88 -17.40
N LEU A 34 -6.46 17.14 -17.26
CA LEU A 34 -5.50 16.10 -16.96
C LEU A 34 -5.73 15.48 -15.58
N LEU A 35 -5.94 16.30 -14.54
CA LEU A 35 -6.28 15.78 -13.20
C LEU A 35 -7.56 14.94 -13.21
N PHE A 36 -8.57 15.37 -13.93
CA PHE A 36 -9.82 14.61 -14.07
C PHE A 36 -9.61 13.30 -14.84
N SER A 37 -8.75 13.31 -15.87
CA SER A 37 -8.41 12.11 -16.64
C SER A 37 -7.64 11.05 -15.82
N PHE A 38 -6.85 11.47 -14.83
CA PHE A 38 -6.15 10.57 -13.90
C PHE A 38 -6.97 10.23 -12.65
N SER A 39 -8.06 10.95 -12.39
CA SER A 39 -9.00 10.67 -11.31
C SER A 39 -9.93 9.52 -11.74
N THR A 40 -9.41 8.32 -11.85
CA THR A 40 -10.26 7.13 -11.83
C THR A 40 -10.84 7.03 -10.43
N ILE A 41 -12.04 7.54 -10.25
CA ILE A 41 -12.85 7.23 -9.07
C ILE A 41 -13.06 5.73 -9.14
N ASN A 42 -12.38 5.00 -8.22
CA ASN A 42 -12.61 3.58 -8.09
C ASN A 42 -14.03 3.40 -7.60
N ALA A 43 -14.92 2.99 -8.51
CA ALA A 43 -16.35 2.83 -8.24
C ALA A 43 -16.60 1.93 -7.02
N GLN A 44 -15.73 0.95 -6.80
CA GLN A 44 -15.77 0.06 -5.64
C GLN A 44 -15.53 0.79 -4.31
N LYS A 45 -14.58 1.74 -4.26
CA LYS A 45 -14.36 2.56 -3.05
C LYS A 45 -15.51 3.53 -2.79
N TRP A 46 -16.17 4.00 -3.83
CA TRP A 46 -17.34 4.86 -3.69
C TRP A 46 -18.54 4.08 -3.15
N GLU A 47 -18.76 2.87 -3.63
CA GLU A 47 -19.79 1.97 -3.11
C GLU A 47 -19.57 1.66 -1.62
N GLU A 48 -18.36 1.35 -1.17
CA GLU A 48 -18.04 1.13 0.26
C GLU A 48 -18.40 2.35 1.13
N ILE A 49 -18.14 3.56 0.65
CA ILE A 49 -18.47 4.80 1.38
C ILE A 49 -19.99 4.98 1.48
N VAL A 50 -20.72 4.78 0.39
CA VAL A 50 -22.19 4.89 0.35
C VAL A 50 -22.83 3.85 1.28
N TYR A 51 -22.33 2.61 1.29
CA TYR A 51 -22.81 1.56 2.20
C TYR A 51 -22.50 1.86 3.66
N SER A 52 -21.30 2.35 3.95
CA SER A 52 -20.92 2.77 5.31
C SER A 52 -21.84 3.88 5.86
N MET A 53 -22.36 4.74 5.00
CA MET A 53 -23.25 5.86 5.39
C MET A 53 -24.72 5.47 5.42
N SER A 54 -25.16 4.47 4.65
CA SER A 54 -26.58 4.10 4.52
C SER A 54 -27.07 3.08 5.55
N GLY A 55 -26.14 2.39 6.26
CA GLY A 55 -26.50 1.38 7.28
C GLY A 55 -27.25 0.16 6.75
N ALA A 56 -27.36 0.00 5.44
CA ALA A 56 -28.03 -1.14 4.81
C ALA A 56 -27.07 -2.33 4.61
N PRO A 57 -27.50 -3.55 4.87
CA PRO A 57 -26.64 -4.72 4.65
C PRO A 57 -26.38 -4.94 3.15
N TYR A 58 -25.12 -5.17 2.81
CA TYR A 58 -24.56 -5.34 1.46
C TYR A 58 -25.29 -6.35 0.53
N VAL A 59 -26.07 -7.26 1.10
CA VAL A 59 -26.68 -8.40 0.39
C VAL A 59 -27.93 -8.00 -0.45
N ALA A 60 -28.53 -6.83 -0.22
CA ALA A 60 -29.81 -6.48 -0.82
C ALA A 60 -29.73 -5.94 -2.25
N VAL A 61 -28.56 -5.48 -2.71
CA VAL A 61 -28.44 -4.73 -3.98
C VAL A 61 -27.91 -5.59 -5.14
N GLN A 62 -27.29 -6.74 -4.88
CA GLN A 62 -26.83 -7.63 -5.97
C GLN A 62 -27.92 -8.49 -6.61
N ALA A 63 -29.14 -8.49 -6.09
CA ALA A 63 -30.23 -9.33 -6.55
C ALA A 63 -31.29 -8.64 -7.42
N LEU A 64 -31.15 -7.32 -7.68
CA LEU A 64 -32.11 -6.56 -8.47
C LEU A 64 -31.48 -6.06 -9.76
N ASP A 65 -32.13 -6.38 -10.89
CA ASP A 65 -31.75 -5.89 -12.22
C ASP A 65 -31.92 -4.34 -12.26
N PRO A 66 -30.91 -3.58 -12.71
CA PRO A 66 -31.00 -2.10 -12.79
C PRO A 66 -32.21 -1.56 -13.55
N ASP A 67 -32.74 -2.32 -14.54
CA ASP A 67 -33.88 -1.95 -15.32
C ASP A 67 -35.22 -2.14 -14.56
N GLU A 68 -35.26 -3.01 -13.55
CA GLU A 68 -36.46 -3.24 -12.72
C GLU A 68 -36.66 -2.11 -11.67
N ILE A 69 -35.55 -1.54 -11.17
CA ILE A 69 -35.58 -0.43 -10.19
C ILE A 69 -36.16 0.85 -10.79
N ILE A 70 -35.95 1.08 -12.08
CA ILE A 70 -36.45 2.28 -12.78
C ILE A 70 -37.94 2.16 -13.08
N ALA A 71 -38.46 0.97 -13.29
CA ALA A 71 -39.88 0.74 -13.56
C ALA A 71 -40.78 0.96 -12.33
N GLU A 72 -40.34 0.54 -11.13
CA GLU A 72 -41.08 0.72 -9.87
C GLU A 72 -41.05 2.16 -9.33
N ALA A 73 -40.01 2.94 -9.66
CA ALA A 73 -39.89 4.32 -9.19
C ALA A 73 -40.76 5.31 -9.99
N MET A 74 -41.36 4.89 -11.12
CA MET A 74 -42.20 5.74 -11.99
C MET A 74 -43.70 5.54 -11.82
N ASP A 75 -44.14 4.58 -11.04
CA ASP A 75 -45.57 4.39 -10.74
C ASP A 75 -45.93 5.07 -9.41
N GLY A 76 -46.29 6.35 -9.53
CA GLY A 76 -46.44 7.29 -8.41
C GLY A 76 -47.77 7.22 -7.71
N ASP A 77 -48.20 6.09 -7.18
CA ASP A 77 -49.25 6.06 -6.15
C ASP A 77 -49.16 4.75 -5.35
N THR A 78 -48.68 4.85 -4.16
CA THR A 78 -48.91 4.09 -2.92
C THR A 78 -47.63 3.80 -2.16
N TRP A 79 -47.11 4.80 -1.45
CA TRP A 79 -46.26 4.56 -0.30
C TRP A 79 -47.13 4.05 0.88
N ASN A 80 -47.10 2.75 1.15
CA ASN A 80 -47.72 2.18 2.33
C ASN A 80 -46.63 1.53 3.22
N PRO A 81 -46.24 2.12 4.38
CA PRO A 81 -45.20 1.61 5.25
C PRO A 81 -45.73 0.61 6.29
N THR A 82 -46.48 -0.42 5.86
CA THR A 82 -46.89 -1.49 6.76
C THR A 82 -46.19 -2.77 6.36
N ILE A 83 -44.92 -2.88 6.69
CA ILE A 83 -44.17 -4.15 6.65
C ILE A 83 -44.46 -4.86 7.97
N GLU A 84 -45.36 -5.83 7.99
CA GLU A 84 -45.44 -6.80 9.07
C GLU A 84 -44.09 -7.58 9.12
N PRO A 85 -43.50 -7.81 10.30
CA PRO A 85 -42.26 -8.56 10.39
C PRO A 85 -42.55 -10.03 10.01
N THR A 86 -42.22 -10.40 8.78
CA THR A 86 -42.13 -11.81 8.39
C THR A 86 -41.04 -12.46 9.27
N PRO A 87 -41.28 -13.67 9.79
CA PRO A 87 -40.30 -14.36 10.61
C PRO A 87 -39.02 -14.58 9.79
N VAL A 88 -37.94 -13.98 10.28
CA VAL A 88 -36.59 -14.17 9.72
C VAL A 88 -36.32 -15.68 9.70
N PRO A 89 -36.09 -16.31 8.52
CA PRO A 89 -35.64 -17.68 8.51
C PRO A 89 -34.31 -17.71 9.29
N THR A 90 -34.25 -18.54 10.32
CA THR A 90 -33.02 -18.88 11.02
C THR A 90 -32.05 -19.37 9.96
N ILE A 91 -31.10 -18.50 9.59
CA ILE A 91 -30.00 -18.90 8.71
C ILE A 91 -29.16 -19.87 9.52
N THR A 92 -29.43 -21.16 9.32
CA THR A 92 -28.44 -22.20 9.57
C THR A 92 -27.17 -21.71 8.89
N GLN A 93 -26.08 -21.63 9.61
CA GLN A 93 -24.75 -21.35 9.08
C GLN A 93 -24.50 -22.30 7.89
N GLY A 94 -24.98 -21.91 6.72
CA GLY A 94 -24.56 -22.48 5.45
C GLY A 94 -23.16 -21.95 5.22
N ALA A 95 -22.22 -22.87 4.98
CA ALA A 95 -20.88 -22.55 4.55
C ALA A 95 -20.96 -21.45 3.49
N GLU A 96 -20.38 -20.27 3.79
CA GLU A 96 -20.04 -19.28 2.78
C GLU A 96 -19.20 -20.03 1.76
N GLU A 97 -19.66 -20.20 0.54
CA GLU A 97 -18.82 -20.53 -0.60
C GLU A 97 -17.89 -19.33 -0.77
N ASP A 98 -16.79 -19.37 -0.04
CA ASP A 98 -15.68 -18.45 -0.16
C ASP A 98 -15.15 -18.65 -1.59
N THR A 99 -15.47 -17.73 -2.50
CA THR A 99 -14.77 -17.65 -3.77
C THR A 99 -13.31 -17.47 -3.40
N GLY A 100 -12.43 -18.42 -3.75
CA GLY A 100 -11.06 -18.57 -3.23
C GLY A 100 -10.23 -17.30 -3.09
N LEU A 101 -10.46 -16.30 -3.95
CA LEU A 101 -9.87 -14.96 -3.89
C LEU A 101 -10.19 -14.18 -2.60
N SER A 102 -11.44 -14.28 -2.11
CA SER A 102 -11.85 -13.62 -0.86
C SER A 102 -11.20 -14.30 0.36
N GLY A 103 -11.07 -15.63 0.32
CA GLY A 103 -10.48 -16.43 1.40
C GLY A 103 -9.00 -16.18 1.59
N ASN A 104 -8.23 -16.14 0.52
CA ASN A 104 -6.79 -15.92 0.58
C ASN A 104 -6.46 -14.49 1.03
N ARG A 105 -7.17 -13.49 0.55
CA ARG A 105 -7.02 -12.11 1.01
C ARG A 105 -7.33 -11.97 2.51
N LYS A 106 -8.41 -12.59 2.98
CA LYS A 106 -8.79 -12.61 4.40
C LYS A 106 -7.72 -13.27 5.27
N ARG A 107 -7.20 -14.44 4.85
CA ARG A 107 -6.11 -15.13 5.55
C ARG A 107 -4.81 -14.30 5.54
N PHE A 108 -4.49 -13.61 4.44
CA PHE A 108 -3.31 -12.75 4.38
C PHE A 108 -3.44 -11.53 5.30
N MET A 109 -4.64 -10.98 5.46
CA MET A 109 -4.91 -9.96 6.47
C MET A 109 -4.78 -10.50 7.89
N GLN A 110 -5.17 -11.74 8.15
CA GLN A 110 -4.95 -12.41 9.45
C GLN A 110 -3.46 -12.57 9.79
N LEU A 111 -2.61 -12.85 8.79
CA LEU A 111 -1.16 -12.83 8.96
C LEU A 111 -0.68 -11.48 9.48
N TYR A 112 -1.10 -10.38 8.83
CA TYR A 112 -0.75 -9.02 9.25
C TYR A 112 -1.22 -8.73 10.69
N GLU A 113 -2.46 -9.06 11.02
CA GLU A 113 -3.02 -8.87 12.37
C GLU A 113 -2.25 -9.66 13.44
N LYS A 114 -1.90 -10.91 13.18
CA LYS A 114 -1.08 -11.73 14.09
C LYS A 114 0.31 -11.15 14.32
N ILE A 115 0.96 -10.64 13.27
CA ILE A 115 2.26 -9.98 13.39
C ILE A 115 2.13 -8.72 14.25
N GLN A 116 1.12 -7.89 14.01
CA GLN A 116 0.85 -6.69 14.79
C GLN A 116 0.58 -7.01 16.27
N GLU A 117 -0.21 -8.04 16.53
CA GLU A 117 -0.50 -8.49 17.88
C GLU A 117 0.78 -8.97 18.58
N HIS A 118 1.61 -9.78 17.90
CA HIS A 118 2.88 -10.25 18.44
C HIS A 118 3.82 -9.10 18.80
N ILE A 119 3.94 -8.09 17.92
CA ILE A 119 4.74 -6.89 18.16
C ILE A 119 4.27 -6.18 19.44
N LYS A 120 2.96 -5.99 19.57
CA LYS A 120 2.35 -5.28 20.70
C LYS A 120 2.47 -6.04 22.01
N VAL A 121 2.16 -7.34 21.99
CA VAL A 121 2.20 -8.18 23.22
C VAL A 121 3.62 -8.29 23.77
N ASN A 122 4.62 -8.37 22.89
CA ASN A 122 6.03 -8.49 23.28
C ASN A 122 6.76 -7.13 23.39
N GLN A 123 6.05 -6.00 23.26
CA GLN A 123 6.58 -4.63 23.38
C GLN A 123 7.76 -4.38 22.43
N LEU A 124 7.65 -4.86 21.18
CA LEU A 124 8.71 -4.79 20.16
C LEU A 124 8.62 -3.55 19.27
N GLU A 125 7.70 -2.60 19.50
CA GLU A 125 7.40 -1.44 18.63
C GLU A 125 8.60 -0.52 18.42
N SER A 126 9.58 -0.55 19.32
CA SER A 126 10.80 0.25 19.19
C SER A 126 11.80 -0.34 18.17
N VAL A 127 11.70 -1.63 17.88
CA VAL A 127 12.67 -2.36 17.03
C VAL A 127 12.03 -3.00 15.80
N LEU A 128 10.71 -3.21 15.84
CA LEU A 128 9.96 -3.91 14.81
C LEU A 128 8.66 -3.16 14.50
N LYS A 129 8.38 -2.93 13.20
CA LYS A 129 7.12 -2.34 12.73
C LYS A 129 6.57 -3.16 11.57
N ALA A 130 5.27 -3.40 11.57
CA ALA A 130 4.58 -4.02 10.44
C ALA A 130 3.59 -3.02 9.85
N GLN A 131 3.57 -2.93 8.52
CA GLN A 131 2.70 -2.04 7.74
C GLN A 131 2.12 -2.83 6.57
N LYS A 132 0.92 -2.44 6.15
CA LYS A 132 0.34 -2.90 4.89
C LYS A 132 0.62 -1.85 3.83
N GLU A 133 1.18 -2.26 2.71
CA GLU A 133 1.47 -1.39 1.58
C GLU A 133 0.28 -1.31 0.59
N GLU A 134 0.32 -0.35 -0.33
CA GLU A 134 -0.77 -0.14 -1.32
C GLU A 134 -0.93 -1.31 -2.30
N ASP A 135 0.15 -2.03 -2.59
CA ASP A 135 0.17 -3.22 -3.45
C ASP A 135 -0.28 -4.50 -2.73
N GLU A 136 -0.90 -4.34 -1.55
CA GLU A 136 -1.35 -5.42 -0.67
C GLU A 136 -0.22 -6.29 -0.09
N SER A 137 1.06 -5.90 -0.24
CA SER A 137 2.15 -6.56 0.45
C SER A 137 2.18 -6.21 1.95
N ILE A 138 2.81 -7.05 2.76
CA ILE A 138 3.08 -6.78 4.16
C ILE A 138 4.56 -6.42 4.29
N LEU A 139 4.82 -5.20 4.73
CA LEU A 139 6.16 -4.72 5.07
C LEU A 139 6.41 -4.91 6.56
N ILE A 140 7.44 -5.70 6.91
CA ILE A 140 7.94 -5.82 8.28
C ILE A 140 9.32 -5.18 8.33
N ARG A 141 9.45 -4.10 9.07
CA ARG A 141 10.68 -3.32 9.21
C ARG A 141 11.35 -3.59 10.54
N MET A 142 12.61 -3.99 10.50
CA MET A 142 13.46 -4.15 11.70
C MET A 142 14.61 -3.17 11.67
N THR A 143 14.90 -2.55 12.82
CA THR A 143 16.05 -1.65 12.95
C THR A 143 17.37 -2.45 12.92
N ASP A 144 18.38 -1.87 12.29
CA ASP A 144 19.72 -2.47 12.18
C ASP A 144 20.33 -2.79 13.56
N SER A 145 20.20 -1.87 14.50
CA SER A 145 20.72 -2.02 15.86
C SER A 145 20.10 -3.16 16.66
N ALA A 146 18.88 -3.56 16.31
CA ALA A 146 18.25 -4.74 16.88
C ALA A 146 18.85 -6.03 16.30
N LEU A 147 19.12 -6.04 14.99
CA LEU A 147 19.57 -7.23 14.25
C LEU A 147 21.08 -7.49 14.35
N PHE A 148 21.90 -6.42 14.30
CA PHE A 148 23.35 -6.52 14.13
C PHE A 148 24.10 -5.63 15.11
N GLU A 149 25.34 -5.99 15.35
CA GLU A 149 26.30 -5.05 15.92
C GLU A 149 26.84 -4.10 14.85
N SER A 150 27.37 -2.95 15.29
CA SER A 150 27.90 -1.94 14.37
C SER A 150 28.93 -2.55 13.40
N ALA A 151 28.76 -2.26 12.11
CA ALA A 151 29.60 -2.77 11.02
C ALA A 151 29.70 -4.30 10.92
N ARG A 152 28.80 -5.04 11.57
CA ARG A 152 28.74 -6.49 11.50
C ARG A 152 27.55 -6.95 10.65
N VAL A 153 27.62 -8.23 10.23
CA VAL A 153 26.59 -8.90 9.42
C VAL A 153 26.04 -10.16 10.11
N GLU A 154 26.64 -10.53 11.24
CA GLU A 154 26.19 -11.66 12.06
C GLU A 154 24.97 -11.22 12.87
N ILE A 155 23.89 -12.01 12.81
CA ILE A 155 22.65 -11.75 13.54
C ILE A 155 22.90 -11.97 15.04
N ARG A 156 22.52 -10.99 15.85
CA ARG A 156 22.63 -11.03 17.30
C ARG A 156 21.78 -12.17 17.89
N PRO A 157 22.21 -12.82 18.98
CA PRO A 157 21.43 -13.91 19.61
C PRO A 157 20.02 -13.49 20.06
N ASP A 158 19.87 -12.27 20.60
CA ASP A 158 18.58 -11.70 20.98
C ASP A 158 17.66 -11.45 19.77
N ALA A 159 18.21 -10.99 18.65
CA ALA A 159 17.47 -10.82 17.41
C ALA A 159 17.04 -12.16 16.79
N GLN A 160 17.81 -13.23 16.97
CA GLN A 160 17.44 -14.56 16.48
C GLN A 160 16.15 -15.06 17.10
N VAL A 161 15.87 -14.75 18.38
CA VAL A 161 14.61 -15.12 19.04
C VAL A 161 13.45 -14.37 18.39
N ILE A 162 13.56 -13.05 18.20
CA ILE A 162 12.53 -12.23 17.58
C ILE A 162 12.24 -12.71 16.13
N LEU A 163 13.32 -12.97 15.37
CA LEU A 163 13.19 -13.49 14.00
C LEU A 163 12.53 -14.88 13.98
N GLN A 164 12.86 -15.74 14.95
CA GLN A 164 12.24 -17.07 15.04
C GLN A 164 10.74 -17.00 15.27
N ASP A 165 10.30 -16.12 16.16
CA ASP A 165 8.87 -15.93 16.45
C ASP A 165 8.12 -15.39 15.22
N ILE A 166 8.68 -14.35 14.57
CA ILE A 166 8.08 -13.75 13.36
C ILE A 166 8.07 -14.77 12.21
N CYS A 167 9.16 -15.50 11.98
CA CYS A 167 9.21 -16.55 10.97
C CYS A 167 8.20 -17.67 11.25
N GLY A 168 8.00 -18.04 12.53
CA GLY A 168 6.99 -19.03 12.91
C GLY A 168 5.57 -18.57 12.55
N ILE A 169 5.24 -17.30 12.78
CA ILE A 169 3.96 -16.72 12.38
C ILE A 169 3.81 -16.74 10.85
N ILE A 170 4.84 -16.34 10.11
CA ILE A 170 4.81 -16.30 8.64
C ILE A 170 4.67 -17.70 8.05
N ASP A 171 5.33 -18.71 8.63
CA ASP A 171 5.34 -20.08 8.15
C ASP A 171 3.95 -20.75 8.20
N GLU A 172 3.09 -20.36 9.15
CA GLU A 172 1.68 -20.78 9.21
C GLU A 172 0.88 -20.37 7.96
N TYR A 173 1.35 -19.37 7.21
CA TYR A 173 0.72 -18.82 6.01
C TYR A 173 1.53 -19.03 4.73
N ASN A 174 2.53 -19.91 4.77
CA ASN A 174 3.47 -20.16 3.68
C ASN A 174 2.80 -20.55 2.35
N ASP A 175 1.67 -21.25 2.40
CA ASP A 175 0.87 -21.64 1.23
C ASP A 175 0.35 -20.45 0.42
N MET A 176 0.16 -19.29 1.08
CA MET A 176 -0.37 -18.06 0.47
C MET A 176 0.71 -17.09 0.02
N ILE A 177 1.97 -17.33 0.42
CA ILE A 177 3.08 -16.43 0.11
C ILE A 177 3.64 -16.77 -1.26
N ASP A 178 3.72 -15.77 -2.12
CA ASP A 178 4.43 -15.84 -3.39
C ASP A 178 5.93 -15.63 -3.19
N THR A 179 6.30 -14.47 -2.66
CA THR A 179 7.70 -14.07 -2.49
C THR A 179 7.90 -13.29 -1.20
N ILE A 180 9.05 -13.46 -0.58
CA ILE A 180 9.56 -12.64 0.53
C ILE A 180 10.86 -11.98 0.08
N TRP A 181 10.84 -10.66 -0.10
CA TRP A 181 12.07 -9.91 -0.29
C TRP A 181 12.63 -9.51 1.06
N ILE A 182 13.92 -9.76 1.26
CA ILE A 182 14.67 -9.31 2.44
C ILE A 182 15.59 -8.21 1.97
N GLU A 183 15.24 -6.97 2.28
CA GLU A 183 15.87 -5.77 1.79
C GLU A 183 16.79 -5.17 2.86
N GLY A 184 18.09 -5.12 2.59
CA GLY A 184 19.08 -4.49 3.46
C GLY A 184 19.30 -3.02 3.07
N HIS A 185 19.32 -2.13 4.07
CA HIS A 185 19.53 -0.70 3.89
C HIS A 185 20.56 -0.17 4.88
N THR A 186 21.29 0.88 4.48
CA THR A 186 22.22 1.62 5.30
C THR A 186 21.86 3.11 5.35
N ASP A 187 22.52 3.84 6.22
CA ASP A 187 22.61 5.30 6.10
C ASP A 187 23.64 5.68 5.04
N SER A 188 23.85 6.99 4.83
CA SER A 188 24.80 7.54 3.88
C SER A 188 26.24 7.61 4.40
N VAL A 189 26.53 7.13 5.60
CA VAL A 189 27.89 7.10 6.13
C VAL A 189 28.67 5.98 5.42
N PRO A 190 29.75 6.32 4.69
CA PRO A 190 30.50 5.29 3.98
C PRO A 190 31.11 4.28 4.95
N ILE A 191 30.91 2.98 4.65
CA ILE A 191 31.63 1.96 5.37
C ILE A 191 33.09 1.91 4.89
N SER A 192 34.00 1.80 5.83
CA SER A 192 35.42 1.56 5.54
C SER A 192 35.82 0.25 6.20
N SER A 193 35.89 -0.84 5.44
CA SER A 193 36.19 -2.18 5.93
C SER A 193 36.93 -2.98 4.87
N ASP A 194 37.86 -3.80 5.25
CA ASP A 194 38.55 -4.73 4.35
C ASP A 194 37.63 -5.83 3.78
N LYS A 195 36.45 -6.01 4.41
CA LYS A 195 35.49 -7.05 4.03
C LYS A 195 34.42 -6.57 3.05
N TYR A 196 34.04 -5.29 3.12
CA TYR A 196 32.95 -4.72 2.33
C TYR A 196 33.44 -3.47 1.63
N LYS A 197 33.26 -3.39 0.32
CA LYS A 197 33.73 -2.27 -0.50
C LYS A 197 32.93 -1.00 -0.24
N ASP A 198 31.62 -1.15 -0.03
CA ASP A 198 30.68 -0.06 0.13
C ASP A 198 29.43 -0.49 0.92
N ASN A 199 28.53 0.45 1.10
CA ASN A 199 27.26 0.25 1.79
C ASN A 199 26.34 -0.78 1.09
N THR A 200 26.49 -0.95 -0.23
CA THR A 200 25.72 -1.95 -0.99
C THR A 200 26.17 -3.35 -0.64
N ASP A 201 27.48 -3.60 -0.61
CA ASP A 201 28.06 -4.89 -0.20
C ASP A 201 27.63 -5.26 1.23
N LEU A 202 27.72 -4.31 2.18
CA LEU A 202 27.31 -4.53 3.57
C LEU A 202 25.84 -4.91 3.67
N SER A 203 24.95 -4.12 3.03
CA SER A 203 23.50 -4.34 3.07
C SER A 203 23.10 -5.66 2.41
N ALA A 204 23.74 -6.03 1.30
CA ALA A 204 23.52 -7.30 0.61
C ALA A 204 23.93 -8.51 1.46
N MET A 205 25.07 -8.41 2.18
CA MET A 205 25.51 -9.48 3.08
C MET A 205 24.60 -9.64 4.30
N ARG A 206 24.09 -8.54 4.85
CA ARG A 206 23.11 -8.54 5.94
C ARG A 206 21.82 -9.23 5.49
N ALA A 207 21.25 -8.80 4.36
CA ALA A 207 20.07 -9.43 3.77
C ALA A 207 20.28 -10.93 3.50
N THR A 208 21.46 -11.31 2.99
CA THR A 208 21.81 -12.71 2.74
C THR A 208 21.89 -13.54 4.03
N ASN A 209 22.43 -12.98 5.11
CA ASN A 209 22.51 -13.70 6.39
C ASN A 209 21.14 -13.85 7.04
N VAL A 210 20.28 -12.82 6.94
CA VAL A 210 18.88 -12.92 7.37
C VAL A 210 18.16 -13.99 6.55
N ARG A 211 18.32 -14.01 5.22
CA ARG A 211 17.74 -15.05 4.36
C ARG A 211 18.17 -16.45 4.80
N ARG A 212 19.45 -16.66 5.06
CA ARG A 212 19.96 -17.98 5.53
C ARG A 212 19.30 -18.38 6.84
N PHE A 213 19.13 -17.44 7.75
CA PHE A 213 18.46 -17.68 9.02
C PHE A 213 16.97 -18.06 8.82
N VAL A 214 16.24 -17.31 7.99
CA VAL A 214 14.84 -17.58 7.61
C VAL A 214 14.69 -18.98 7.03
N LEU A 215 15.53 -19.35 6.08
CA LEU A 215 15.49 -20.68 5.43
C LEU A 215 15.84 -21.85 6.36
N ASN A 216 16.51 -21.59 7.48
CA ASN A 216 16.78 -22.62 8.50
C ASN A 216 15.58 -22.86 9.43
N ILE A 217 14.63 -21.90 9.49
CA ILE A 217 13.48 -21.96 10.39
C ILE A 217 12.20 -22.33 9.63
N MET A 218 11.98 -21.70 8.50
CA MET A 218 10.74 -21.85 7.73
C MET A 218 10.85 -22.98 6.71
N ALA A 219 9.75 -23.72 6.55
CA ALA A 219 9.60 -24.71 5.49
C ALA A 219 9.18 -24.09 4.15
N ILE A 220 9.80 -22.96 3.78
CA ILE A 220 9.51 -22.21 2.55
C ILE A 220 10.47 -22.60 1.43
N ASP A 221 9.97 -22.61 0.18
CA ASP A 221 10.84 -22.80 -0.99
C ASP A 221 11.91 -21.71 -1.05
N PRO A 222 13.21 -22.09 -1.10
CA PRO A 222 14.31 -21.12 -1.15
C PRO A 222 14.25 -20.12 -2.32
N SER A 223 13.57 -20.46 -3.41
CA SER A 223 13.39 -19.58 -4.57
C SER A 223 12.46 -18.39 -4.26
N LYS A 224 11.59 -18.54 -3.26
CA LYS A 224 10.66 -17.49 -2.84
C LYS A 224 11.28 -16.46 -1.90
N VAL A 225 12.44 -16.72 -1.32
CA VAL A 225 13.09 -15.80 -0.38
C VAL A 225 14.28 -15.14 -1.07
N VAL A 226 14.15 -13.86 -1.39
CA VAL A 226 15.10 -13.11 -2.21
C VAL A 226 15.81 -12.04 -1.39
N PRO A 227 17.14 -12.10 -1.19
CA PRO A 227 17.87 -11.07 -0.48
C PRO A 227 18.27 -9.95 -1.45
N ILE A 228 18.10 -8.69 -1.05
CA ILE A 228 18.45 -7.51 -1.84
C ILE A 228 19.23 -6.53 -0.96
N GLY A 229 20.34 -6.01 -1.47
CA GLY A 229 21.09 -4.93 -0.82
C GLY A 229 20.91 -3.62 -1.56
N TYR A 230 20.27 -2.64 -0.93
CA TYR A 230 20.06 -1.32 -1.51
C TYR A 230 21.09 -0.28 -1.06
N GLY A 231 21.93 -0.61 -0.06
CA GLY A 231 22.84 0.39 0.50
C GLY A 231 22.09 1.60 1.00
N GLU A 232 22.59 2.79 0.68
CA GLU A 232 22.02 4.09 1.06
C GLU A 232 20.99 4.65 0.08
N TYR A 233 20.72 3.94 -1.03
CA TYR A 233 19.97 4.51 -2.19
C TYR A 233 18.45 4.49 -2.04
N ARG A 234 17.91 3.91 -0.96
CA ARG A 234 16.47 3.94 -0.64
C ARG A 234 16.24 4.44 0.79
N PRO A 235 16.54 5.71 1.09
CA PRO A 235 16.32 6.27 2.42
C PRO A 235 14.81 6.43 2.69
N VAL A 236 14.41 6.22 3.95
CA VAL A 236 13.05 6.47 4.44
C VAL A 236 12.98 7.71 5.31
N ASP A 237 14.15 8.27 5.67
CA ASP A 237 14.28 9.49 6.45
C ASP A 237 15.52 10.27 6.00
N SER A 238 15.65 11.54 6.44
CA SER A 238 16.82 12.34 6.10
C SER A 238 18.10 11.80 6.73
N ASN A 239 19.17 11.69 5.95
CA ASN A 239 20.51 11.36 6.44
C ASN A 239 21.23 12.53 7.15
N ASP A 240 20.59 13.71 7.29
CA ASP A 240 21.18 14.87 7.95
C ASP A 240 21.13 14.79 9.48
N SER A 241 20.24 13.94 10.02
CA SER A 241 20.09 13.73 11.46
C SER A 241 20.51 12.31 11.88
N GLU A 242 21.00 12.16 13.11
CA GLU A 242 21.33 10.84 13.66
C GLU A 242 20.10 9.94 13.78
N GLN A 243 18.93 10.52 14.06
CA GLN A 243 17.67 9.79 14.10
C GLN A 243 17.30 9.27 12.71
N GLY A 244 17.40 10.11 11.67
CA GLY A 244 17.11 9.71 10.31
C GLY A 244 18.08 8.66 9.79
N LYS A 245 19.38 8.79 10.07
CA LYS A 245 20.37 7.74 9.78
C LYS A 245 19.99 6.42 10.46
N SER A 246 19.59 6.47 11.74
CA SER A 246 19.14 5.29 12.47
C SER A 246 17.93 4.64 11.82
N ASN A 247 16.96 5.42 11.31
CA ASN A 247 15.78 4.93 10.61
C ASN A 247 16.14 4.34 9.23
N ASN A 248 17.19 4.87 8.58
CA ASN A 248 17.67 4.35 7.30
C ASN A 248 18.44 3.03 7.47
N ARG A 249 19.16 2.83 8.57
CA ARG A 249 19.80 1.54 8.89
C ARG A 249 18.74 0.53 9.33
N ARG A 250 18.30 -0.33 8.40
CA ARG A 250 17.22 -1.28 8.64
C ARG A 250 17.29 -2.50 7.73
N VAL A 251 16.53 -3.52 8.08
CA VAL A 251 16.16 -4.61 7.18
C VAL A 251 14.64 -4.65 7.07
N ASP A 252 14.17 -4.63 5.85
CA ASP A 252 12.75 -4.71 5.51
C ASP A 252 12.44 -6.13 4.95
N PHE A 253 11.38 -6.76 5.46
CA PHE A 253 10.80 -7.97 4.88
C PHE A 253 9.54 -7.53 4.14
N VAL A 254 9.53 -7.69 2.83
CA VAL A 254 8.37 -7.41 1.98
C VAL A 254 7.76 -8.73 1.57
N ILE A 255 6.58 -9.03 2.11
CA ILE A 255 5.89 -10.31 1.91
C ILE A 255 4.78 -10.07 0.90
N GLN A 256 4.86 -10.74 -0.25
CA GLN A 256 3.86 -10.69 -1.31
C GLN A 256 2.94 -11.90 -1.24
N ALA A 257 1.64 -11.67 -1.29
CA ALA A 257 0.67 -12.72 -1.45
C ALA A 257 0.69 -13.32 -2.86
N LYS A 258 0.33 -14.60 -2.99
CA LYS A 258 0.05 -15.20 -4.30
C LYS A 258 -1.16 -14.51 -4.93
N VAL A 259 -1.00 -14.06 -6.15
CA VAL A 259 -2.11 -13.63 -7.01
C VAL A 259 -2.68 -14.90 -7.64
N GLU A 260 -3.93 -15.23 -7.31
CA GLU A 260 -4.63 -16.29 -8.02
C GLU A 260 -4.99 -15.81 -9.42
N GLY A 261 -4.46 -16.51 -10.42
CA GLY A 261 -4.73 -16.26 -11.83
C GLY A 261 -6.08 -16.81 -12.27
#